data_c25821e20e4ffcffe73883b69a812d47
#
_entry.id   c25821e20e4ffcffe73883b69a812d47
#
_cell.length_a   1.000
_cell.length_b   1.000
_cell.length_c   1.000
_cell.angle_alpha   90.00
_cell.angle_beta   90.00
_cell.angle_gamma   90.00
#
_symmetry.space_group_name_H-M   'P 1'
#
loop_
_entity.id
_entity.type
_entity.pdbx_description
1 polymer ?
#
loop_
_entity_poly.entity_id
_entity_poly.type
_entity_poly.pdbx_seq_one_letter_code
_entity_poly.pdbx_strand_id
1 'polypeptide(L)'
;MKPVYTAGIKLYGLGARVAALRSAKVRDFVNGRRRALRQLEELTAKHAPDGYDYWFHVASLGEFEQARPLIEKIKSHNPEANVLLTFFSPSGYNVRKKYELATTVTYLPEDTKKNAGRLLDIARPRCVVFVKYEFWLNMLECIRERNIPAYLISAIFRPGQIFFKPWGGQFRECLRTFRTIYVQDEKSRDLLADIGITDVKITGDTRFDRVHDIMRQQISYPAIESWRADAFTLVVGSSWQPDEDRYIGWINAHPEVKVIIAPHEFDHHRLTALHKRLDRPSVLWTDIVSENGDITDIPTDTQTLIVNTFGKLASLYRYADAVIVGGGFGTGIHNINEAAVYGVPVIFGPNNRKFKEAADLKKLGGAFEYTTSDDIATLLNRMMSDTAFLSAASSTAGRYICDNLGATDVIFKDITSQA
;
A
#
# COMPACT_ATOMS: atom_id res chain seq x y z
N MET A 1 -1.63 -15.32 -30.77
CA MET A 1 -2.19 -14.48 -29.66
C MET A 1 -1.42 -13.18 -29.39
N LYS A 2 -0.08 -13.10 -29.58
CA LYS A 2 0.69 -11.84 -29.41
C LYS A 2 0.19 -10.66 -30.24
N PRO A 3 -0.20 -10.83 -31.52
CA PRO A 3 -0.80 -9.73 -32.29
C PRO A 3 -2.11 -9.23 -31.66
N VAL A 4 -2.91 -10.14 -31.09
CA VAL A 4 -4.17 -9.81 -30.44
C VAL A 4 -3.93 -8.99 -29.14
N TYR A 5 -2.95 -9.39 -28.32
CA TYR A 5 -2.56 -8.63 -27.15
C TYR A 5 -2.07 -7.23 -27.52
N THR A 6 -1.15 -7.13 -28.49
CA THR A 6 -0.62 -5.83 -28.94
C THR A 6 -1.72 -4.95 -29.57
N ALA A 7 -2.67 -5.55 -30.31
CA ALA A 7 -3.84 -4.84 -30.81
C ALA A 7 -4.72 -4.33 -29.65
N GLY A 8 -4.94 -5.15 -28.63
CA GLY A 8 -5.67 -4.76 -27.40
C GLY A 8 -4.99 -3.60 -26.69
N ILE A 9 -3.68 -3.60 -26.52
CA ILE A 9 -2.90 -2.50 -25.94
C ILE A 9 -3.08 -1.21 -26.76
N LYS A 10 -3.02 -1.27 -28.09
CA LYS A 10 -3.24 -0.11 -28.97
C LYS A 10 -4.65 0.43 -28.87
N LEU A 11 -5.67 -0.46 -28.83
CA LEU A 11 -7.08 -0.08 -28.64
C LEU A 11 -7.30 0.58 -27.29
N TYR A 12 -6.71 0.03 -26.21
CA TYR A 12 -6.73 0.65 -24.90
C TYR A 12 -6.08 2.05 -24.93
N GLY A 13 -4.92 2.20 -25.58
CA GLY A 13 -4.27 3.49 -25.75
C GLY A 13 -5.11 4.50 -26.53
N LEU A 14 -5.83 4.05 -27.56
CA LEU A 14 -6.76 4.90 -28.31
C LEU A 14 -7.96 5.32 -27.44
N GLY A 15 -8.56 4.38 -26.74
CA GLY A 15 -9.66 4.66 -25.79
C GLY A 15 -9.25 5.64 -24.69
N ALA A 16 -8.05 5.48 -24.13
CA ALA A 16 -7.50 6.42 -23.15
C ALA A 16 -7.32 7.83 -23.73
N ARG A 17 -6.89 7.96 -24.99
CA ARG A 17 -6.78 9.27 -25.68
C ARG A 17 -8.15 9.94 -25.86
N VAL A 18 -9.17 9.20 -26.21
CA VAL A 18 -10.55 9.70 -26.32
C VAL A 18 -11.06 10.15 -24.94
N ALA A 19 -10.87 9.34 -23.91
CA ALA A 19 -11.26 9.69 -22.54
C ALA A 19 -10.49 10.90 -21.99
N ALA A 20 -9.26 11.14 -22.45
CA ALA A 20 -8.44 12.32 -22.10
C ALA A 20 -9.06 13.65 -22.55
N LEU A 21 -9.96 13.63 -23.53
CA LEU A 21 -10.71 14.83 -23.95
C LEU A 21 -11.67 15.32 -22.86
N ARG A 22 -12.17 14.40 -22.01
CA ARG A 22 -13.19 14.68 -20.99
C ARG A 22 -12.65 14.67 -19.56
N SER A 23 -11.47 14.12 -19.33
CA SER A 23 -10.89 13.95 -17.98
C SER A 23 -9.46 14.47 -17.92
N ALA A 24 -9.21 15.48 -17.09
CA ALA A 24 -7.87 16.02 -16.84
C ALA A 24 -6.91 14.93 -16.31
N LYS A 25 -7.38 14.10 -15.39
CA LYS A 25 -6.61 12.98 -14.83
C LYS A 25 -6.15 11.98 -15.90
N VAL A 26 -7.05 11.63 -16.84
CA VAL A 26 -6.70 10.72 -17.95
C VAL A 26 -5.79 11.41 -18.96
N ARG A 27 -5.95 12.70 -19.16
CA ARG A 27 -5.07 13.51 -20.02
C ARG A 27 -3.65 13.53 -19.50
N ASP A 28 -3.46 13.75 -18.21
CA ASP A 28 -2.14 13.73 -17.56
C ASP A 28 -1.49 12.36 -17.68
N PHE A 29 -2.25 11.29 -17.49
CA PHE A 29 -1.80 9.92 -17.69
C PHE A 29 -1.31 9.67 -19.13
N VAL A 30 -2.12 10.00 -20.13
CA VAL A 30 -1.77 9.80 -21.54
C VAL A 30 -0.53 10.62 -21.92
N ASN A 31 -0.47 11.88 -21.48
CA ASN A 31 0.66 12.76 -21.76
C ASN A 31 1.93 12.30 -21.06
N GLY A 32 1.82 11.87 -19.80
CA GLY A 32 2.95 11.31 -19.04
C GLY A 32 3.55 10.10 -19.73
N ARG A 33 2.72 9.12 -20.11
CA ARG A 33 3.20 7.91 -20.82
C ARG A 33 3.81 8.20 -22.19
N ARG A 34 3.27 9.16 -22.93
CA ARG A 34 3.84 9.58 -24.24
C ARG A 34 5.23 10.19 -24.10
N ARG A 35 5.51 10.89 -23.00
CA ARG A 35 6.78 11.53 -22.70
C ARG A 35 7.75 10.62 -21.98
N ALA A 36 7.30 9.48 -21.45
CA ALA A 36 8.07 8.62 -20.54
C ALA A 36 9.44 8.24 -21.09
N LEU A 37 9.51 7.78 -22.34
CA LEU A 37 10.79 7.37 -22.95
C LEU A 37 11.74 8.56 -23.16
N ARG A 38 11.25 9.72 -23.59
CA ARG A 38 12.06 10.92 -23.73
C ARG A 38 12.56 11.41 -22.38
N GLN A 39 11.67 11.48 -21.39
CA GLN A 39 12.04 11.84 -20.03
C GLN A 39 13.07 10.86 -19.44
N LEU A 40 12.89 9.56 -19.68
CA LEU A 40 13.84 8.56 -19.22
C LEU A 40 15.21 8.77 -19.87
N GLU A 41 15.27 9.04 -21.17
CA GLU A 41 16.51 9.29 -21.90
C GLU A 41 17.26 10.50 -21.34
N GLU A 42 16.56 11.62 -21.14
CA GLU A 42 17.11 12.84 -20.56
C GLU A 42 17.65 12.63 -19.13
N LEU A 43 16.87 11.93 -18.28
CA LEU A 43 17.22 11.69 -16.88
C LEU A 43 18.34 10.61 -16.75
N THR A 44 18.33 9.59 -17.60
CA THR A 44 19.39 8.56 -17.61
C THR A 44 20.73 9.19 -18.00
N ALA A 45 20.76 9.99 -19.06
CA ALA A 45 21.99 10.68 -19.48
C ALA A 45 22.55 11.59 -18.37
N LYS A 46 21.69 12.17 -17.54
CA LYS A 46 22.08 13.09 -16.48
C LYS A 46 22.47 12.40 -15.17
N HIS A 47 21.74 11.36 -14.75
CA HIS A 47 21.81 10.80 -13.40
C HIS A 47 22.28 9.36 -13.33
N ALA A 48 22.21 8.62 -14.43
CA ALA A 48 22.60 7.20 -14.52
C ALA A 48 23.21 6.86 -15.89
N PRO A 49 24.31 7.53 -16.30
CA PRO A 49 24.88 7.38 -17.66
C PRO A 49 25.31 5.93 -17.96
N ASP A 50 25.67 5.16 -16.94
CA ASP A 50 26.04 3.74 -17.06
C ASP A 50 24.84 2.78 -16.97
N GLY A 51 23.63 3.29 -16.76
CA GLY A 51 22.39 2.53 -16.57
C GLY A 51 21.98 2.40 -15.11
N TYR A 52 21.00 1.52 -14.86
CA TYR A 52 20.45 1.32 -13.53
C TYR A 52 20.82 -0.07 -13.00
N ASP A 53 21.17 -0.14 -11.72
CA ASP A 53 21.41 -1.41 -11.04
C ASP A 53 20.08 -2.16 -10.87
N TYR A 54 19.02 -1.42 -10.51
CA TYR A 54 17.68 -1.98 -10.28
C TYR A 54 16.61 -1.16 -10.99
N TRP A 55 15.72 -1.86 -11.68
CA TRP A 55 14.48 -1.27 -12.20
C TRP A 55 13.29 -1.88 -11.46
N PHE A 56 12.55 -1.06 -10.72
CA PHE A 56 11.28 -1.43 -10.08
C PHE A 56 10.11 -0.95 -10.91
N HIS A 57 9.16 -1.86 -11.17
CA HIS A 57 7.89 -1.50 -11.80
C HIS A 57 6.71 -1.79 -10.88
N VAL A 58 5.85 -0.79 -10.68
CA VAL A 58 4.66 -0.83 -9.81
C VAL A 58 3.45 -0.21 -10.53
N ALA A 59 2.25 -0.78 -10.35
CA ALA A 59 1.05 -0.24 -10.97
C ALA A 59 0.59 1.05 -10.30
N SER A 60 0.56 1.07 -8.99
CA SER A 60 -0.09 2.11 -8.18
C SER A 60 0.69 2.42 -6.91
N LEU A 61 0.15 3.30 -6.07
CA LEU A 61 0.71 3.58 -4.76
C LEU A 61 0.75 2.33 -3.86
N GLY A 62 -0.27 1.45 -3.95
CA GLY A 62 -0.31 0.23 -3.15
C GLY A 62 0.83 -0.74 -3.46
N GLU A 63 1.14 -0.96 -4.74
CA GLU A 63 2.29 -1.78 -5.16
C GLU A 63 3.62 -1.09 -4.86
N PHE A 64 3.67 0.25 -4.89
CA PHE A 64 4.84 0.99 -4.45
C PHE A 64 5.17 0.70 -2.98
N GLU A 65 4.17 0.68 -2.09
CA GLU A 65 4.41 0.35 -0.66
C GLU A 65 4.90 -1.10 -0.47
N GLN A 66 4.70 -1.98 -1.45
CA GLN A 66 5.31 -3.32 -1.48
C GLN A 66 6.75 -3.32 -2.04
N ALA A 67 7.07 -2.43 -2.99
CA ALA A 67 8.43 -2.28 -3.51
C ALA A 67 9.35 -1.54 -2.53
N ARG A 68 8.79 -0.61 -1.78
CA ARG A 68 9.49 0.37 -0.97
C ARG A 68 10.46 -0.23 0.06
N PRO A 69 10.11 -1.24 0.87
CA PRO A 69 11.03 -1.84 1.83
C PRO A 69 12.29 -2.40 1.16
N LEU A 70 12.13 -3.00 -0.02
CA LEU A 70 13.26 -3.54 -0.77
C LEU A 70 14.15 -2.43 -1.34
N ILE A 71 13.56 -1.33 -1.86
CA ILE A 71 14.31 -0.16 -2.33
C ILE A 71 15.07 0.47 -1.17
N GLU A 72 14.41 0.71 -0.03
CA GLU A 72 15.02 1.27 1.17
C GLU A 72 16.19 0.39 1.66
N LYS A 73 16.02 -0.92 1.65
CA LYS A 73 17.05 -1.88 2.05
C LYS A 73 18.24 -1.90 1.08
N ILE A 74 18.00 -1.87 -0.24
CA ILE A 74 19.05 -1.75 -1.25
C ILE A 74 19.86 -0.46 -1.03
N LYS A 75 19.18 0.67 -0.86
CA LYS A 75 19.83 1.97 -0.67
C LYS A 75 20.55 2.08 0.67
N SER A 76 20.10 1.40 1.71
CA SER A 76 20.82 1.35 3.00
C SER A 76 22.12 0.55 2.91
N HIS A 77 22.19 -0.47 2.06
CA HIS A 77 23.41 -1.29 1.85
C HIS A 77 24.35 -0.70 0.79
N ASN A 78 23.78 -0.10 -0.26
CA ASN A 78 24.51 0.58 -1.30
C ASN A 78 23.83 1.92 -1.64
N PRO A 79 24.21 3.02 -0.96
CA PRO A 79 23.65 4.34 -1.21
C PRO A 79 23.78 4.83 -2.66
N GLU A 80 24.84 4.38 -3.36
CA GLU A 80 25.14 4.76 -4.75
C GLU A 80 24.36 3.95 -5.80
N ALA A 81 23.65 2.89 -5.40
CA ALA A 81 22.88 2.07 -6.33
C ALA A 81 21.89 2.92 -7.14
N ASN A 82 21.94 2.82 -8.46
CA ASN A 82 21.03 3.50 -9.36
C ASN A 82 19.70 2.74 -9.46
N VAL A 83 18.61 3.40 -9.01
CA VAL A 83 17.27 2.81 -9.01
C VAL A 83 16.37 3.55 -9.98
N LEU A 84 15.84 2.83 -10.97
CA LEU A 84 14.73 3.28 -11.80
C LEU A 84 13.40 2.81 -11.18
N LEU A 85 12.47 3.72 -10.97
CA LEU A 85 11.12 3.42 -10.52
C LEU A 85 10.10 3.83 -11.58
N THR A 86 9.30 2.88 -12.06
CA THR A 86 8.26 3.17 -13.04
C THR A 86 6.87 2.89 -12.50
N PHE A 87 5.93 3.77 -12.81
CA PHE A 87 4.51 3.64 -12.45
C PHE A 87 3.64 3.41 -13.68
N PHE A 88 2.60 2.61 -13.52
CA PHE A 88 1.53 2.56 -14.51
C PHE A 88 0.47 3.66 -14.25
N SER A 89 0.02 3.84 -13.01
CA SER A 89 -1.09 4.71 -12.64
C SER A 89 -0.63 6.13 -12.24
N PRO A 90 -1.40 7.18 -12.60
CA PRO A 90 -1.15 8.54 -12.13
C PRO A 90 -1.21 8.70 -10.61
N SER A 91 -2.04 7.90 -9.93
CA SER A 91 -2.18 7.98 -8.46
C SER A 91 -0.88 7.66 -7.73
N GLY A 92 -0.11 6.69 -8.21
CA GLY A 92 1.21 6.38 -7.67
C GLY A 92 2.26 7.41 -8.10
N TYR A 93 2.33 7.69 -9.42
CA TYR A 93 3.33 8.61 -9.96
C TYR A 93 3.24 10.02 -9.36
N ASN A 94 2.05 10.61 -9.31
CA ASN A 94 1.90 12.00 -8.83
C ASN A 94 2.32 12.16 -7.37
N VAL A 95 2.09 11.15 -6.55
CA VAL A 95 2.48 11.14 -5.13
C VAL A 95 3.98 10.88 -4.95
N ARG A 96 4.58 10.04 -5.80
CA ARG A 96 5.95 9.53 -5.62
C ARG A 96 6.96 10.00 -6.68
N LYS A 97 6.61 10.92 -7.58
CA LYS A 97 7.52 11.45 -8.63
C LYS A 97 8.80 12.13 -8.09
N LYS A 98 8.81 12.47 -6.81
CA LYS A 98 9.97 13.04 -6.09
C LYS A 98 10.49 12.06 -5.01
N TYR A 99 10.35 10.77 -5.21
CA TYR A 99 10.85 9.79 -4.24
C TYR A 99 12.37 9.77 -4.24
N GLU A 100 12.98 10.22 -3.15
CA GLU A 100 14.41 10.55 -3.02
C GLU A 100 15.34 9.32 -3.18
N LEU A 101 14.85 8.12 -2.87
CA LEU A 101 15.66 6.89 -2.98
C LEU A 101 15.66 6.29 -4.39
N ALA A 102 14.87 6.84 -5.32
CA ALA A 102 14.95 6.46 -6.72
C ALA A 102 15.76 7.51 -7.52
N THR A 103 16.76 7.06 -8.27
CA THR A 103 17.56 7.91 -9.16
C THR A 103 16.68 8.54 -10.24
N THR A 104 15.69 7.79 -10.72
CA THR A 104 14.72 8.25 -11.71
C THR A 104 13.34 7.68 -11.44
N VAL A 105 12.31 8.54 -11.52
CA VAL A 105 10.90 8.12 -11.45
C VAL A 105 10.19 8.56 -12.73
N THR A 106 9.52 7.60 -13.42
CA THR A 106 8.77 7.88 -14.64
C THR A 106 7.56 6.97 -14.80
N TYR A 107 6.76 7.18 -15.85
CA TYR A 107 5.72 6.22 -16.24
C TYR A 107 6.29 5.06 -17.04
N LEU A 108 5.65 3.87 -16.93
CA LEU A 108 5.86 2.80 -17.90
C LEU A 108 5.26 3.25 -19.25
N PRO A 109 6.02 3.18 -20.37
CA PRO A 109 5.46 3.48 -21.69
C PRO A 109 4.41 2.44 -22.10
N GLU A 110 3.71 2.70 -23.19
CA GLU A 110 2.75 1.74 -23.76
C GLU A 110 3.47 0.43 -24.11
N ASP A 111 2.92 -0.72 -23.67
CA ASP A 111 3.55 -2.04 -23.81
C ASP A 111 3.50 -2.55 -25.26
N THR A 112 4.38 -1.99 -26.08
CA THR A 112 4.68 -2.46 -27.43
C THR A 112 6.13 -2.94 -27.49
N LYS A 113 6.43 -3.91 -28.36
CA LYS A 113 7.82 -4.44 -28.51
C LYS A 113 8.83 -3.32 -28.79
N LYS A 114 8.44 -2.31 -29.59
CA LYS A 114 9.28 -1.13 -29.89
C LYS A 114 9.58 -0.30 -28.64
N ASN A 115 8.56 0.01 -27.83
CA ASN A 115 8.72 0.83 -26.63
C ASN A 115 9.47 0.05 -25.54
N ALA A 116 9.17 -1.24 -25.38
CA ALA A 116 9.86 -2.12 -24.44
C ALA A 116 11.36 -2.21 -24.77
N GLY A 117 11.71 -2.47 -26.04
CA GLY A 117 13.08 -2.47 -26.48
C GLY A 117 13.80 -1.15 -26.21
N ARG A 118 13.18 -0.02 -26.60
CA ARG A 118 13.76 1.31 -26.37
C ARG A 118 13.94 1.65 -24.88
N LEU A 119 12.99 1.27 -24.01
CA LEU A 119 13.14 1.46 -22.58
C LEU A 119 14.37 0.72 -22.06
N LEU A 120 14.52 -0.56 -22.43
CA LEU A 120 15.66 -1.37 -22.01
C LEU A 120 17.00 -0.88 -22.57
N ASP A 121 17.02 -0.35 -23.81
CA ASP A 121 18.22 0.21 -24.44
C ASP A 121 18.66 1.52 -23.75
N ILE A 122 17.70 2.34 -23.25
CA ILE A 122 17.98 3.55 -22.50
C ILE A 122 18.38 3.21 -21.06
N ALA A 123 17.55 2.41 -20.35
CA ALA A 123 17.71 2.15 -18.93
C ALA A 123 18.84 1.19 -18.61
N ARG A 124 19.12 0.20 -19.48
CA ARG A 124 20.14 -0.84 -19.29
C ARG A 124 20.15 -1.43 -17.88
N PRO A 125 19.01 -1.90 -17.36
CA PRO A 125 18.94 -2.36 -15.99
C PRO A 125 19.70 -3.68 -15.82
N ARG A 126 20.47 -3.81 -14.72
CA ARG A 126 21.11 -5.07 -14.34
C ARG A 126 20.12 -6.08 -13.78
N CYS A 127 19.06 -5.58 -13.12
CA CYS A 127 18.02 -6.38 -12.49
C CYS A 127 16.67 -5.68 -12.60
N VAL A 128 15.60 -6.45 -12.79
CA VAL A 128 14.24 -5.93 -12.90
C VAL A 128 13.34 -6.57 -11.84
N VAL A 129 12.57 -5.76 -11.12
CA VAL A 129 11.64 -6.21 -10.09
C VAL A 129 10.24 -5.71 -10.42
N PHE A 130 9.34 -6.65 -10.70
CA PHE A 130 7.91 -6.40 -10.84
C PHE A 130 7.17 -6.70 -9.55
N VAL A 131 6.09 -5.97 -9.29
CA VAL A 131 5.30 -6.15 -8.07
C VAL A 131 3.91 -6.69 -8.39
N LYS A 132 3.52 -7.76 -7.75
CA LYS A 132 2.15 -8.30 -7.66
C LYS A 132 1.55 -8.78 -8.99
N TYR A 133 0.86 -7.92 -9.76
CA TYR A 133 0.07 -8.31 -10.94
C TYR A 133 0.58 -7.72 -12.26
N GLU A 134 1.81 -7.27 -12.31
CA GLU A 134 2.35 -6.54 -13.45
C GLU A 134 2.93 -7.47 -14.52
N PHE A 135 2.05 -7.97 -15.39
CA PHE A 135 2.39 -8.92 -16.46
C PHE A 135 2.30 -8.28 -17.85
N TRP A 136 3.31 -7.50 -18.22
CA TRP A 136 3.41 -6.79 -19.50
C TRP A 136 4.11 -7.66 -20.53
N LEU A 137 3.34 -8.34 -21.41
CA LEU A 137 3.86 -9.42 -22.26
C LEU A 137 5.00 -9.01 -23.18
N ASN A 138 4.92 -7.83 -23.84
CA ASN A 138 6.00 -7.38 -24.72
C ASN A 138 7.23 -6.97 -23.92
N MET A 139 7.04 -6.35 -22.75
CA MET A 139 8.14 -5.97 -21.87
C MET A 139 8.87 -7.20 -21.33
N LEU A 140 8.13 -8.17 -20.80
CA LEU A 140 8.70 -9.41 -20.26
C LEU A 140 9.41 -10.22 -21.36
N GLU A 141 8.88 -10.24 -22.59
CA GLU A 141 9.56 -10.87 -23.70
C GLU A 141 10.90 -10.18 -24.01
N CYS A 142 10.91 -8.85 -24.07
CA CYS A 142 12.14 -8.10 -24.35
C CYS A 142 13.19 -8.26 -23.24
N ILE A 143 12.78 -8.37 -21.99
CA ILE A 143 13.63 -8.67 -20.83
C ILE A 143 14.26 -10.06 -21.00
N ARG A 144 13.46 -11.06 -21.34
CA ARG A 144 13.92 -12.44 -21.58
C ARG A 144 14.89 -12.52 -22.77
N GLU A 145 14.58 -11.87 -23.89
CA GLU A 145 15.44 -11.83 -25.09
C GLU A 145 16.82 -11.22 -24.79
N ARG A 146 16.93 -10.35 -23.79
CA ARG A 146 18.19 -9.73 -23.34
C ARG A 146 18.85 -10.44 -22.16
N ASN A 147 18.26 -11.53 -21.67
CA ASN A 147 18.73 -12.28 -20.49
C ASN A 147 18.89 -11.41 -19.24
N ILE A 148 18.05 -10.39 -19.08
CA ILE A 148 18.07 -9.54 -17.88
C ILE A 148 17.37 -10.29 -16.74
N PRO A 149 18.01 -10.45 -15.57
CA PRO A 149 17.38 -11.07 -14.42
C PRO A 149 16.11 -10.31 -14.01
N ALA A 150 14.98 -11.00 -13.95
CA ALA A 150 13.68 -10.44 -13.55
C ALA A 150 13.10 -11.21 -12.39
N TYR A 151 12.50 -10.49 -11.47
CA TYR A 151 11.87 -11.02 -10.26
C TYR A 151 10.46 -10.47 -10.13
N LEU A 152 9.55 -11.30 -9.60
CA LEU A 152 8.19 -10.89 -9.25
C LEU A 152 8.03 -11.02 -7.75
N ILE A 153 7.71 -9.91 -7.05
CA ILE A 153 7.61 -9.89 -5.59
C ILE A 153 6.18 -9.67 -5.11
N SER A 154 5.89 -10.14 -3.89
CA SER A 154 4.58 -10.00 -3.23
C SER A 154 3.41 -10.49 -4.10
N ALA A 155 3.65 -11.48 -4.96
CA ALA A 155 2.65 -11.98 -5.89
C ALA A 155 1.59 -12.84 -5.19
N ILE A 156 0.36 -12.76 -5.70
CA ILE A 156 -0.73 -13.65 -5.28
C ILE A 156 -1.47 -14.17 -6.49
N PHE A 157 -1.66 -15.48 -6.57
CA PHE A 157 -2.34 -16.13 -7.69
C PHE A 157 -3.69 -16.70 -7.28
N ARG A 158 -4.64 -16.66 -8.22
CA ARG A 158 -6.01 -17.14 -8.03
C ARG A 158 -6.44 -18.03 -9.18
N PRO A 159 -7.23 -19.11 -8.94
CA PRO A 159 -7.62 -20.08 -9.98
C PRO A 159 -8.33 -19.48 -11.19
N GLY A 160 -8.99 -18.33 -11.00
CA GLY A 160 -9.72 -17.63 -12.07
C GLY A 160 -8.84 -16.89 -13.07
N GLN A 161 -7.55 -16.68 -12.79
CA GLN A 161 -6.65 -15.89 -13.64
C GLN A 161 -6.32 -16.61 -14.94
N ILE A 162 -5.94 -15.81 -15.95
CA ILE A 162 -5.68 -16.26 -17.33
C ILE A 162 -4.59 -17.35 -17.42
N PHE A 163 -3.62 -17.36 -16.51
CA PHE A 163 -2.53 -18.32 -16.47
C PHE A 163 -3.01 -19.76 -16.35
N PHE A 164 -4.12 -19.98 -15.62
CA PHE A 164 -4.69 -21.28 -15.30
C PHE A 164 -5.80 -21.71 -16.27
N LYS A 165 -6.05 -20.92 -17.31
CA LYS A 165 -7.03 -21.25 -18.35
C LYS A 165 -6.38 -22.01 -19.52
N PRO A 166 -7.11 -22.88 -20.24
CA PRO A 166 -6.56 -23.63 -21.38
C PRO A 166 -5.92 -22.70 -22.43
N TRP A 167 -6.48 -21.54 -22.66
CA TRP A 167 -5.99 -20.53 -23.62
C TRP A 167 -4.92 -19.60 -23.06
N GLY A 168 -4.50 -19.77 -21.80
CA GLY A 168 -3.51 -18.92 -21.11
C GLY A 168 -2.05 -19.17 -21.47
N GLY A 169 -1.73 -20.04 -22.44
CA GLY A 169 -0.37 -20.47 -22.74
C GLY A 169 0.65 -19.34 -22.89
N GLN A 170 0.28 -18.25 -23.56
CA GLN A 170 1.16 -17.12 -23.76
C GLN A 170 1.49 -16.34 -22.47
N PHE A 171 0.49 -16.25 -21.58
CA PHE A 171 0.69 -15.67 -20.25
C PHE A 171 1.51 -16.60 -19.33
N ARG A 172 1.38 -17.92 -19.48
CA ARG A 172 2.28 -18.88 -18.80
C ARG A 172 3.73 -18.70 -19.25
N GLU A 173 3.96 -18.51 -20.54
CA GLU A 173 5.32 -18.24 -21.06
C GLU A 173 5.93 -16.96 -20.49
N CYS A 174 5.15 -15.90 -20.25
CA CYS A 174 5.70 -14.70 -19.64
C CYS A 174 6.10 -14.90 -18.17
N LEU A 175 5.44 -15.82 -17.44
CA LEU A 175 5.87 -16.16 -16.08
C LEU A 175 7.26 -16.80 -16.04
N ARG A 176 7.66 -17.52 -17.09
CA ARG A 176 9.01 -18.12 -17.22
C ARG A 176 10.13 -17.10 -17.43
N THR A 177 9.78 -15.83 -17.63
CA THR A 177 10.75 -14.73 -17.67
C THR A 177 11.32 -14.44 -16.29
N PHE A 178 10.52 -14.67 -15.25
CA PHE A 178 10.96 -14.43 -13.88
C PHE A 178 11.92 -15.54 -13.43
N ARG A 179 13.09 -15.13 -12.97
CA ARG A 179 14.08 -16.03 -12.37
C ARG A 179 13.57 -16.62 -11.06
N THR A 180 12.83 -15.83 -10.28
CA THR A 180 12.14 -16.28 -9.09
C THR A 180 10.84 -15.48 -8.92
N ILE A 181 9.77 -16.17 -8.55
CA ILE A 181 8.48 -15.58 -8.19
C ILE A 181 8.30 -15.72 -6.68
N TYR A 182 8.24 -14.60 -5.97
CA TYR A 182 7.99 -14.55 -4.54
C TYR A 182 6.51 -14.36 -4.29
N VAL A 183 5.88 -15.38 -3.75
CA VAL A 183 4.42 -15.42 -3.51
C VAL A 183 4.08 -15.21 -2.04
N GLN A 184 2.84 -14.76 -1.81
CA GLN A 184 2.36 -14.49 -0.46
C GLN A 184 1.88 -15.75 0.29
N ASP A 185 1.52 -16.83 -0.43
CA ASP A 185 0.90 -18.00 0.18
C ASP A 185 1.18 -19.31 -0.58
N GLU A 186 0.94 -20.44 0.10
CA GLU A 186 1.09 -21.78 -0.45
C GLU A 186 0.17 -22.02 -1.64
N LYS A 187 -1.06 -21.51 -1.59
CA LYS A 187 -2.03 -21.68 -2.67
C LYS A 187 -1.52 -21.08 -3.99
N SER A 188 -0.85 -19.94 -3.92
CA SER A 188 -0.22 -19.31 -5.09
C SER A 188 0.93 -20.16 -5.62
N ARG A 189 1.78 -20.72 -4.74
CA ARG A 189 2.85 -21.65 -5.13
C ARG A 189 2.29 -22.89 -5.82
N ASP A 190 1.27 -23.51 -5.25
CA ASP A 190 0.69 -24.75 -5.76
C ASP A 190 0.04 -24.53 -7.14
N LEU A 191 -0.70 -23.43 -7.31
CA LEU A 191 -1.26 -23.04 -8.61
C LEU A 191 -0.18 -22.83 -9.68
N LEU A 192 0.97 -22.30 -9.33
CA LEU A 192 2.10 -22.12 -10.25
C LEU A 192 2.77 -23.45 -10.56
N ALA A 193 2.92 -24.33 -9.58
CA ALA A 193 3.45 -25.68 -9.77
C ALA A 193 2.60 -26.51 -10.74
N ASP A 194 1.26 -26.41 -10.65
CA ASP A 194 0.30 -27.09 -11.55
C ASP A 194 0.49 -26.72 -13.03
N ILE A 195 1.08 -25.56 -13.31
CA ILE A 195 1.39 -25.11 -14.69
C ILE A 195 2.87 -25.19 -15.02
N GLY A 196 3.67 -25.89 -14.22
CA GLY A 196 5.10 -26.13 -14.43
C GLY A 196 5.99 -24.90 -14.19
N ILE A 197 5.62 -24.04 -13.27
CA ILE A 197 6.44 -22.92 -12.76
C ILE A 197 6.93 -23.32 -11.36
N THR A 198 8.21 -23.62 -11.22
CA THR A 198 8.79 -24.19 -10.00
C THR A 198 9.75 -23.25 -9.26
N ASP A 199 10.27 -22.23 -9.92
CA ASP A 199 11.15 -21.22 -9.29
C ASP A 199 10.31 -20.22 -8.46
N VAL A 200 9.66 -20.76 -7.43
CA VAL A 200 8.70 -20.05 -6.58
C VAL A 200 9.11 -20.16 -5.13
N LYS A 201 9.16 -19.02 -4.43
CA LYS A 201 9.41 -18.96 -2.98
C LYS A 201 8.23 -18.31 -2.27
N ILE A 202 7.81 -18.89 -1.15
CA ILE A 202 6.80 -18.28 -0.28
C ILE A 202 7.54 -17.34 0.66
N THR A 203 7.29 -16.04 0.54
CA THR A 203 7.91 -15.02 1.40
C THR A 203 6.89 -14.15 2.13
N GLY A 204 5.62 -14.20 1.73
CA GLY A 204 4.63 -13.26 2.25
C GLY A 204 4.61 -11.93 1.49
N ASP A 205 4.11 -10.90 2.17
CA ASP A 205 3.93 -9.55 1.63
C ASP A 205 4.91 -8.59 2.32
N THR A 206 5.73 -7.92 1.55
CA THR A 206 6.73 -6.95 2.05
C THR A 206 6.12 -5.76 2.81
N ARG A 207 4.81 -5.53 2.73
CA ARG A 207 4.13 -4.51 3.52
C ARG A 207 4.18 -4.79 5.02
N PHE A 208 4.31 -6.05 5.45
CA PHE A 208 4.49 -6.38 6.87
C PHE A 208 5.82 -5.84 7.40
N ASP A 209 6.89 -6.02 6.63
CA ASP A 209 8.20 -5.45 6.99
C ASP A 209 8.12 -3.92 7.06
N ARG A 210 7.41 -3.30 6.11
CA ARG A 210 7.25 -1.84 6.06
C ARG A 210 6.56 -1.26 7.30
N VAL A 211 5.45 -1.84 7.73
CA VAL A 211 4.73 -1.32 8.91
C VAL A 211 5.54 -1.56 10.18
N HIS A 212 6.30 -2.66 10.25
CA HIS A 212 7.21 -2.95 11.35
C HIS A 212 8.37 -1.93 11.41
N ASP A 213 8.95 -1.57 10.28
CA ASP A 213 10.01 -0.56 10.21
C ASP A 213 9.52 0.82 10.67
N ILE A 214 8.30 1.21 10.26
CA ILE A 214 7.66 2.45 10.73
C ILE A 214 7.45 2.42 12.25
N MET A 215 6.94 1.32 12.79
CA MET A 215 6.75 1.16 14.23
C MET A 215 8.09 1.29 14.98
N ARG A 216 9.17 0.72 14.45
CA ARG A 216 10.52 0.78 15.05
C ARG A 216 11.15 2.18 15.06
N GLN A 217 10.69 3.11 14.24
CA GLN A 217 11.13 4.51 14.29
C GLN A 217 10.71 5.20 15.59
N GLN A 218 9.80 4.61 16.36
CA GLN A 218 9.37 5.04 17.70
C GLN A 218 8.97 6.52 17.76
N ILE A 219 8.35 7.04 16.69
CA ILE A 219 7.84 8.40 16.69
C ILE A 219 6.79 8.51 17.80
N SER A 220 7.03 9.40 18.77
CA SER A 220 6.12 9.65 19.88
C SER A 220 5.67 11.10 19.92
N TYR A 221 4.52 11.32 20.53
CA TYR A 221 3.93 12.63 20.76
C TYR A 221 3.56 12.75 22.26
N PRO A 222 4.47 13.27 23.12
CA PRO A 222 4.24 13.35 24.57
C PRO A 222 2.94 14.06 24.95
N ALA A 223 2.52 15.06 24.17
CA ALA A 223 1.25 15.75 24.39
C ALA A 223 0.04 14.83 24.25
N ILE A 224 0.09 13.85 23.32
CA ILE A 224 -0.99 12.85 23.17
C ILE A 224 -0.94 11.86 24.33
N GLU A 225 0.25 11.44 24.78
CA GLU A 225 0.39 10.56 25.94
C GLU A 225 -0.21 11.18 27.18
N SER A 226 0.12 12.46 27.45
CA SER A 226 -0.45 13.21 28.57
C SER A 226 -1.96 13.43 28.44
N TRP A 227 -2.46 13.75 27.23
CA TRP A 227 -3.87 14.00 26.96
C TRP A 227 -4.74 12.75 27.10
N ARG A 228 -4.25 11.59 26.62
CA ARG A 228 -5.00 10.33 26.74
C ARG A 228 -5.00 9.79 28.16
N ALA A 229 -3.92 9.99 28.90
CA ALA A 229 -3.68 9.40 30.22
C ALA A 229 -4.06 7.89 30.22
N ASP A 230 -4.91 7.48 31.15
CA ASP A 230 -5.41 6.09 31.26
C ASP A 230 -6.77 5.88 30.57
N ALA A 231 -7.26 6.85 29.80
CA ALA A 231 -8.54 6.73 29.12
C ALA A 231 -8.48 5.75 27.95
N PHE A 232 -9.54 4.95 27.79
CA PHE A 232 -9.70 4.13 26.58
C PHE A 232 -9.63 5.05 25.35
N THR A 233 -8.74 4.70 24.42
CA THR A 233 -8.45 5.53 23.24
C THR A 233 -8.82 4.80 21.97
N LEU A 234 -9.78 5.37 21.25
CA LEU A 234 -10.19 4.90 19.92
C LEU A 234 -9.48 5.73 18.84
N VAL A 235 -8.74 5.06 17.95
CA VAL A 235 -8.21 5.71 16.76
C VAL A 235 -8.99 5.28 15.52
N VAL A 236 -9.48 6.27 14.76
CA VAL A 236 -10.20 6.04 13.52
C VAL A 236 -9.35 6.52 12.36
N GLY A 237 -8.84 5.59 11.56
CA GLY A 237 -7.94 5.89 10.45
C GLY A 237 -8.62 5.85 9.10
N SER A 238 -8.34 6.83 8.26
CA SER A 238 -8.80 6.91 6.86
C SER A 238 -10.32 6.79 6.72
N SER A 239 -11.08 7.42 7.62
CA SER A 239 -12.54 7.32 7.64
C SER A 239 -13.19 8.08 6.49
N TRP A 240 -14.31 7.56 6.05
CA TRP A 240 -15.22 8.18 5.11
C TRP A 240 -16.58 8.45 5.79
N GLN A 241 -17.40 9.30 5.20
CA GLN A 241 -18.72 9.59 5.77
C GLN A 241 -19.54 8.33 6.08
N PRO A 242 -19.61 7.28 5.22
CA PRO A 242 -20.35 6.07 5.56
C PRO A 242 -19.81 5.31 6.78
N ASP A 243 -18.51 5.38 7.07
CA ASP A 243 -17.94 4.82 8.30
C ASP A 243 -18.41 5.66 9.50
N GLU A 244 -18.31 6.98 9.39
CA GLU A 244 -18.69 7.95 10.44
C GLU A 244 -20.16 7.87 10.82
N ASP A 245 -21.05 7.62 9.85
CA ASP A 245 -22.50 7.46 10.07
C ASP A 245 -22.80 6.33 11.06
N ARG A 246 -21.86 5.43 11.30
CA ARG A 246 -22.03 4.27 12.19
C ARG A 246 -21.39 4.44 13.54
N TYR A 247 -20.25 5.10 13.64
CA TYR A 247 -19.52 5.17 14.92
C TYR A 247 -19.70 6.50 15.68
N ILE A 248 -20.07 7.61 15.02
CA ILE A 248 -20.17 8.92 15.68
C ILE A 248 -21.21 8.92 16.81
N GLY A 249 -22.35 8.27 16.64
CA GLY A 249 -23.34 8.16 17.69
C GLY A 249 -22.79 7.51 18.96
N TRP A 250 -21.98 6.46 18.80
CA TRP A 250 -21.33 5.81 19.93
C TRP A 250 -20.29 6.73 20.59
N ILE A 251 -19.47 7.42 19.81
CA ILE A 251 -18.47 8.38 20.33
C ILE A 251 -19.13 9.48 21.15
N ASN A 252 -20.24 10.06 20.67
CA ASN A 252 -20.97 11.12 21.36
C ASN A 252 -21.59 10.63 22.68
N ALA A 253 -21.96 9.34 22.74
CA ALA A 253 -22.54 8.74 23.97
C ALA A 253 -21.46 8.36 25.02
N HIS A 254 -20.16 8.39 24.68
CA HIS A 254 -19.06 7.96 25.55
C HIS A 254 -18.02 9.08 25.74
N PRO A 255 -18.35 10.12 26.54
CA PRO A 255 -17.45 11.26 26.77
C PRO A 255 -16.16 10.89 27.52
N GLU A 256 -16.11 9.75 28.18
CA GLU A 256 -14.95 9.23 28.90
C GLU A 256 -13.87 8.67 27.93
N VAL A 257 -14.23 8.36 26.67
CA VAL A 257 -13.31 7.82 25.67
C VAL A 257 -12.56 8.94 24.97
N LYS A 258 -11.26 8.81 24.83
CA LYS A 258 -10.46 9.69 23.96
C LYS A 258 -10.50 9.18 22.52
N VAL A 259 -10.65 10.09 21.55
CA VAL A 259 -10.82 9.72 20.16
C VAL A 259 -9.84 10.48 19.27
N ILE A 260 -9.12 9.78 18.40
CA ILE A 260 -8.31 10.36 17.33
C ILE A 260 -8.94 9.99 15.99
N ILE A 261 -9.39 10.97 15.23
CA ILE A 261 -9.99 10.75 13.90
C ILE A 261 -9.09 11.31 12.84
N ALA A 262 -8.62 10.46 11.92
CA ALA A 262 -7.91 10.86 10.70
C ALA A 262 -8.80 10.58 9.49
N PRO A 263 -9.59 11.56 9.01
CA PRO A 263 -10.44 11.36 7.84
C PRO A 263 -9.59 11.16 6.58
N HIS A 264 -10.14 10.40 5.62
CA HIS A 264 -9.45 10.17 4.34
C HIS A 264 -9.32 11.45 3.51
N GLU A 265 -10.34 12.30 3.56
CA GLU A 265 -10.38 13.63 2.96
C GLU A 265 -10.57 14.66 4.06
N PHE A 266 -9.81 15.75 4.01
CA PHE A 266 -9.83 16.78 5.04
C PHE A 266 -9.82 18.20 4.44
N ASP A 267 -10.53 18.41 3.32
CA ASP A 267 -10.85 19.76 2.89
C ASP A 267 -11.77 20.46 3.90
N HIS A 268 -11.83 21.79 3.81
CA HIS A 268 -12.56 22.62 4.79
C HIS A 268 -14.04 22.21 4.94
N HIS A 269 -14.73 21.90 3.84
CA HIS A 269 -16.14 21.50 3.89
C HIS A 269 -16.32 20.18 4.64
N ARG A 270 -15.44 19.22 4.36
CA ARG A 270 -15.44 17.89 4.97
C ARG A 270 -15.16 17.95 6.48
N LEU A 271 -14.15 18.73 6.88
CA LEU A 271 -13.82 18.93 8.30
C LEU A 271 -14.96 19.63 9.06
N THR A 272 -15.54 20.67 8.45
CA THR A 272 -16.69 21.37 9.05
C THR A 272 -17.89 20.45 9.25
N ALA A 273 -18.17 19.57 8.28
CA ALA A 273 -19.24 18.60 8.37
C ALA A 273 -19.00 17.57 9.49
N LEU A 274 -17.76 17.08 9.61
CA LEU A 274 -17.39 16.15 10.69
C LEU A 274 -17.49 16.82 12.06
N HIS A 275 -16.93 18.03 12.21
CA HIS A 275 -16.96 18.77 13.48
C HIS A 275 -18.38 19.01 13.99
N LYS A 276 -19.32 19.37 13.09
CA LYS A 276 -20.74 19.60 13.45
C LYS A 276 -21.47 18.36 13.96
N ARG A 277 -20.94 17.17 13.71
CA ARG A 277 -21.54 15.89 14.12
C ARG A 277 -21.01 15.40 15.47
N LEU A 278 -19.95 16.03 15.98
CA LEU A 278 -19.36 15.70 17.27
C LEU A 278 -20.00 16.55 18.36
N ASP A 279 -20.78 15.93 19.22
CA ASP A 279 -21.42 16.58 20.41
C ASP A 279 -20.43 16.64 21.59
N ARG A 280 -19.14 16.90 21.29
CA ARG A 280 -18.04 16.85 22.26
C ARG A 280 -16.89 17.79 21.83
N PRO A 281 -16.09 18.32 22.78
CA PRO A 281 -14.97 19.18 22.46
C PRO A 281 -13.98 18.49 21.53
N SER A 282 -13.66 19.13 20.41
CA SER A 282 -12.70 18.63 19.43
C SER A 282 -11.76 19.72 18.94
N VAL A 283 -10.53 19.32 18.59
CA VAL A 283 -9.47 20.21 18.08
C VAL A 283 -8.87 19.63 16.81
N LEU A 284 -8.48 20.49 15.87
CA LEU A 284 -7.75 20.07 14.69
C LEU A 284 -6.26 19.93 15.01
N TRP A 285 -5.62 18.95 14.40
CA TRP A 285 -4.15 18.76 14.50
C TRP A 285 -3.40 20.05 14.15
N THR A 286 -3.80 20.72 13.06
CA THR A 286 -3.16 21.96 12.60
C THR A 286 -3.27 23.12 13.57
N ASP A 287 -4.23 23.10 14.51
CA ASP A 287 -4.45 24.20 15.47
C ASP A 287 -3.56 24.05 16.71
N ILE A 288 -2.95 22.88 16.90
CA ILE A 288 -2.11 22.54 18.06
C ILE A 288 -0.65 22.23 17.68
N VAL A 289 -0.27 22.50 16.43
CA VAL A 289 1.09 22.27 15.95
C VAL A 289 1.88 23.57 15.92
N SER A 290 3.07 23.56 16.50
CA SER A 290 4.03 24.66 16.45
C SER A 290 4.58 24.85 15.03
N GLU A 291 5.27 25.98 14.80
CA GLU A 291 5.98 26.24 13.53
C GLU A 291 7.01 25.16 13.18
N ASN A 292 7.56 24.49 14.17
CA ASN A 292 8.50 23.36 14.00
C ASN A 292 7.82 22.02 13.68
N GLY A 293 6.48 21.97 13.67
CA GLY A 293 5.72 20.75 13.37
C GLY A 293 5.49 19.82 14.57
N ASP A 294 5.90 20.20 15.76
CA ASP A 294 5.66 19.48 17.01
C ASP A 294 4.29 19.86 17.59
N ILE A 295 3.61 18.88 18.20
CA ILE A 295 2.36 19.15 18.91
C ILE A 295 2.69 19.92 20.18
N THR A 296 2.00 21.06 20.36
CA THR A 296 1.94 21.79 21.61
C THR A 296 0.93 21.13 22.57
N ASP A 297 0.52 21.83 23.60
CA ASP A 297 -0.46 21.27 24.53
C ASP A 297 -1.84 21.10 23.89
N ILE A 298 -2.43 19.93 24.10
CA ILE A 298 -3.84 19.66 23.76
C ILE A 298 -4.72 20.21 24.89
N PRO A 299 -5.72 21.06 24.59
CA PRO A 299 -6.62 21.58 25.63
C PRO A 299 -7.21 20.45 26.50
N THR A 300 -7.24 20.65 27.80
CA THR A 300 -7.59 19.59 28.77
C THR A 300 -9.02 19.07 28.64
N ASP A 301 -9.95 19.91 28.17
CA ASP A 301 -11.33 19.55 27.88
C ASP A 301 -11.51 18.80 26.55
N THR A 302 -10.49 18.78 25.69
CA THR A 302 -10.54 18.09 24.39
C THR A 302 -10.80 16.59 24.58
N GLN A 303 -11.78 16.08 23.86
CA GLN A 303 -12.14 14.66 23.84
C GLN A 303 -11.87 14.02 22.48
N THR A 304 -11.80 14.84 21.41
CA THR A 304 -11.51 14.34 20.06
C THR A 304 -10.42 15.17 19.40
N LEU A 305 -9.39 14.48 18.90
CA LEU A 305 -8.35 15.06 18.06
C LEU A 305 -8.62 14.69 16.60
N ILE A 306 -8.82 15.68 15.73
CA ILE A 306 -9.03 15.49 14.29
C ILE A 306 -7.72 15.75 13.56
N VAL A 307 -7.19 14.72 12.92
CA VAL A 307 -5.90 14.75 12.21
C VAL A 307 -6.13 15.15 10.74
N ASN A 308 -5.93 16.43 10.45
CA ASN A 308 -6.15 17.04 9.14
C ASN A 308 -4.82 17.28 8.39
N THR A 309 -3.88 16.34 8.52
CA THR A 309 -2.59 16.37 7.83
C THR A 309 -2.13 14.97 7.45
N PHE A 310 -1.30 14.88 6.41
CA PHE A 310 -0.75 13.60 5.96
C PHE A 310 0.46 13.13 6.80
N GLY A 311 0.68 11.80 6.79
CA GLY A 311 1.92 11.19 7.30
C GLY A 311 1.97 11.00 8.82
N LYS A 312 0.88 11.27 9.56
CA LYS A 312 0.83 11.12 11.02
C LYS A 312 0.14 9.83 11.48
N LEU A 313 -0.84 9.35 10.72
CA LEU A 313 -1.74 8.27 11.13
C LEU A 313 -1.01 6.99 11.56
N ALA A 314 -0.01 6.55 10.80
CA ALA A 314 0.71 5.31 11.10
C ALA A 314 1.39 5.32 12.49
N SER A 315 1.89 6.47 12.94
CA SER A 315 2.49 6.61 14.29
C SER A 315 1.44 6.84 15.38
N LEU A 316 0.24 7.31 15.03
CA LEU A 316 -0.84 7.56 15.99
C LEU A 316 -1.53 6.28 16.46
N TYR A 317 -1.51 5.22 15.67
CA TYR A 317 -2.08 3.94 16.09
C TYR A 317 -1.45 3.36 17.37
N ARG A 318 -0.24 3.76 17.73
CA ARG A 318 0.42 3.35 18.99
C ARG A 318 -0.34 3.77 20.25
N TYR A 319 -1.19 4.80 20.17
CA TYR A 319 -1.96 5.32 21.28
C TYR A 319 -3.33 4.67 21.45
N ALA A 320 -3.71 3.78 20.52
CA ALA A 320 -5.03 3.18 20.48
C ALA A 320 -5.14 1.95 21.36
N ASP A 321 -6.29 1.78 22.01
CA ASP A 321 -6.74 0.52 22.59
C ASP A 321 -7.57 -0.27 21.58
N ALA A 322 -8.27 0.43 20.66
CA ALA A 322 -8.95 -0.15 19.51
C ALA A 322 -8.83 0.77 18.28
N VAL A 323 -8.88 0.20 17.10
CA VAL A 323 -8.76 0.95 15.83
C VAL A 323 -9.92 0.63 14.91
N ILE A 324 -10.55 1.69 14.34
CA ILE A 324 -11.43 1.55 13.18
C ILE A 324 -10.64 1.97 11.94
N VAL A 325 -10.60 1.10 10.92
CA VAL A 325 -10.02 1.42 9.62
C VAL A 325 -11.13 1.62 8.60
N GLY A 326 -11.21 2.83 8.06
CA GLY A 326 -12.27 3.24 7.14
C GLY A 326 -12.16 2.66 5.73
N GLY A 327 -13.16 2.98 4.91
CA GLY A 327 -13.29 2.58 3.50
C GLY A 327 -14.09 1.29 3.29
N GLY A 328 -14.40 0.57 4.34
CA GLY A 328 -15.10 -0.73 4.27
C GLY A 328 -16.55 -0.66 3.80
N PHE A 329 -17.13 0.53 3.71
CA PHE A 329 -18.46 0.77 3.13
C PHE A 329 -18.41 1.37 1.71
N GLY A 330 -17.20 1.53 1.16
CA GLY A 330 -16.95 2.07 -0.16
C GLY A 330 -16.16 1.11 -1.05
N THR A 331 -15.01 1.57 -1.56
CA THR A 331 -14.17 0.83 -2.51
C THR A 331 -13.35 -0.30 -1.88
N GLY A 332 -13.29 -0.38 -0.56
CA GLY A 332 -12.55 -1.36 0.24
C GLY A 332 -11.78 -0.70 1.37
N ILE A 333 -11.40 -1.51 2.36
CA ILE A 333 -10.67 -1.06 3.55
C ILE A 333 -9.27 -0.54 3.21
N HIS A 334 -8.79 0.38 4.03
CA HIS A 334 -7.39 0.82 4.00
C HIS A 334 -6.45 -0.20 4.67
N ASN A 335 -5.18 0.15 4.81
CA ASN A 335 -4.15 -0.74 5.33
C ASN A 335 -4.33 -1.01 6.83
N ILE A 336 -4.81 -2.20 7.18
CA ILE A 336 -5.04 -2.60 8.58
C ILE A 336 -3.75 -3.00 9.31
N ASN A 337 -2.69 -3.35 8.57
CA ASN A 337 -1.42 -3.77 9.17
C ASN A 337 -0.73 -2.62 9.92
N GLU A 338 -0.99 -1.36 9.52
CA GLU A 338 -0.46 -0.17 10.19
C GLU A 338 -0.92 -0.05 11.66
N ALA A 339 -2.12 -0.51 11.96
CA ALA A 339 -2.64 -0.58 13.32
C ALA A 339 -2.23 -1.89 14.02
N ALA A 340 -2.41 -3.03 13.33
CA ALA A 340 -2.13 -4.34 13.90
C ALA A 340 -0.68 -4.52 14.37
N VAL A 341 0.29 -3.81 13.76
CA VAL A 341 1.71 -3.87 14.14
C VAL A 341 1.99 -3.37 15.55
N TYR A 342 1.12 -2.49 16.08
CA TYR A 342 1.20 -2.02 17.46
C TYR A 342 0.51 -2.97 18.45
N GLY A 343 0.02 -4.11 18.00
CA GLY A 343 -0.75 -5.03 18.83
C GLY A 343 -2.10 -4.43 19.21
N VAL A 344 -2.79 -3.78 18.27
CA VAL A 344 -4.10 -3.17 18.50
C VAL A 344 -5.15 -3.89 17.65
N PRO A 345 -6.31 -4.29 18.21
CA PRO A 345 -7.37 -4.94 17.46
C PRO A 345 -7.97 -3.96 16.44
N VAL A 346 -8.26 -4.48 15.25
CA VAL A 346 -8.70 -3.66 14.12
C VAL A 346 -10.16 -3.97 13.76
N ILE A 347 -10.94 -2.91 13.57
CA ILE A 347 -12.36 -2.98 13.25
C ILE A 347 -12.57 -2.34 11.88
N PHE A 348 -13.36 -2.95 11.01
CA PHE A 348 -13.60 -2.44 9.66
C PHE A 348 -14.94 -2.88 9.07
N GLY A 349 -15.40 -2.16 8.04
CA GLY A 349 -16.64 -2.46 7.34
C GLY A 349 -16.56 -3.68 6.39
N PRO A 350 -17.70 -4.11 5.79
CA PRO A 350 -17.87 -5.42 5.13
C PRO A 350 -17.14 -5.57 3.79
N ASN A 351 -16.71 -4.48 3.13
CA ASN A 351 -16.01 -4.59 1.85
C ASN A 351 -14.51 -4.89 2.02
N ASN A 352 -14.20 -6.05 2.62
CA ASN A 352 -12.84 -6.48 2.95
C ASN A 352 -12.39 -7.77 2.25
N ARG A 353 -13.24 -8.40 1.41
CA ARG A 353 -12.99 -9.73 0.79
C ARG A 353 -11.72 -9.83 -0.05
N LYS A 354 -11.20 -8.70 -0.55
CA LYS A 354 -9.98 -8.66 -1.38
C LYS A 354 -8.68 -8.66 -0.57
N PHE A 355 -8.78 -8.47 0.75
CA PHE A 355 -7.66 -8.30 1.66
C PHE A 355 -7.46 -9.60 2.45
N LYS A 356 -6.36 -10.30 2.15
CA LYS A 356 -6.01 -11.57 2.81
C LYS A 356 -5.83 -11.37 4.31
N GLU A 357 -5.11 -10.32 4.68
CA GLU A 357 -4.82 -9.94 6.06
C GLU A 357 -6.09 -9.70 6.89
N ALA A 358 -7.14 -9.13 6.29
CA ALA A 358 -8.42 -8.94 6.96
C ALA A 358 -9.15 -10.28 7.21
N ALA A 359 -9.11 -11.19 6.24
CA ALA A 359 -9.72 -12.49 6.40
C ALA A 359 -8.99 -13.33 7.46
N ASP A 360 -7.66 -13.30 7.44
CA ASP A 360 -6.82 -14.04 8.39
C ASP A 360 -7.00 -13.52 9.82
N LEU A 361 -6.87 -12.21 10.03
CA LEU A 361 -7.04 -11.59 11.34
C LEU A 361 -8.45 -11.77 11.92
N LYS A 362 -9.50 -11.72 11.08
CA LYS A 362 -10.87 -12.05 11.54
C LYS A 362 -10.96 -13.49 12.04
N LYS A 363 -10.41 -14.44 11.28
CA LYS A 363 -10.41 -15.85 11.65
C LYS A 363 -9.66 -16.12 12.95
N LEU A 364 -8.58 -15.39 13.20
CA LEU A 364 -7.73 -15.51 14.38
C LEU A 364 -8.29 -14.77 15.60
N GLY A 365 -9.21 -13.80 15.42
CA GLY A 365 -9.77 -12.98 16.48
C GLY A 365 -8.96 -11.70 16.81
N GLY A 366 -8.08 -11.27 15.91
CA GLY A 366 -7.34 -10.01 16.02
C GLY A 366 -7.98 -8.84 15.28
N ALA A 367 -9.00 -9.12 14.45
CA ALA A 367 -9.78 -8.09 13.77
C ALA A 367 -11.27 -8.45 13.71
N PHE A 368 -12.12 -7.44 13.53
CA PHE A 368 -13.57 -7.56 13.61
C PHE A 368 -14.25 -6.80 12.49
N GLU A 369 -15.34 -7.35 11.98
CA GLU A 369 -16.17 -6.72 10.97
C GLU A 369 -17.44 -6.15 11.62
N TYR A 370 -17.85 -4.95 11.21
CA TYR A 370 -19.13 -4.37 11.60
C TYR A 370 -19.91 -3.91 10.36
N THR A 371 -21.21 -3.91 10.46
CA THR A 371 -22.12 -3.49 9.39
C THR A 371 -23.04 -2.35 9.85
N THR A 372 -23.50 -2.40 11.08
CA THR A 372 -24.45 -1.45 11.67
C THR A 372 -23.81 -0.64 12.82
N SER A 373 -24.52 0.39 13.26
CA SER A 373 -24.13 1.16 14.45
C SER A 373 -24.23 0.30 15.73
N ASP A 374 -25.16 -0.64 15.77
CA ASP A 374 -25.31 -1.54 16.93
C ASP A 374 -24.17 -2.56 17.01
N ASP A 375 -23.69 -3.05 15.85
CA ASP A 375 -22.53 -3.95 15.81
C ASP A 375 -21.29 -3.29 16.39
N ILE A 376 -20.99 -2.06 15.93
CA ILE A 376 -19.81 -1.32 16.40
C ILE A 376 -19.93 -0.93 17.87
N ALA A 377 -21.11 -0.52 18.32
CA ALA A 377 -21.37 -0.18 19.72
C ALA A 377 -21.17 -1.41 20.62
N THR A 378 -21.76 -2.55 20.26
CA THR A 378 -21.59 -3.81 20.99
C THR A 378 -20.13 -4.22 21.10
N LEU A 379 -19.38 -4.12 20.01
CA LEU A 379 -17.99 -4.50 19.97
C LEU A 379 -17.10 -3.58 20.81
N LEU A 380 -17.25 -2.25 20.68
CA LEU A 380 -16.47 -1.28 21.45
C LEU A 380 -16.79 -1.35 22.94
N ASN A 381 -18.08 -1.49 23.32
CA ASN A 381 -18.48 -1.67 24.72
C ASN A 381 -17.86 -2.94 25.32
N ARG A 382 -17.80 -4.03 24.55
CA ARG A 382 -17.13 -5.24 24.98
C ARG A 382 -15.63 -5.04 25.15
N MET A 383 -14.96 -4.34 24.23
CA MET A 383 -13.52 -4.05 24.35
C MET A 383 -13.21 -3.18 25.58
N MET A 384 -14.10 -2.25 25.94
CA MET A 384 -13.95 -1.43 27.15
C MET A 384 -14.17 -2.21 28.45
N SER A 385 -15.13 -3.13 28.46
CA SER A 385 -15.56 -3.80 29.70
C SER A 385 -14.87 -5.15 29.93
N ASP A 386 -14.39 -5.82 28.89
CA ASP A 386 -13.75 -7.15 28.93
C ASP A 386 -12.26 -7.03 28.58
N THR A 387 -11.44 -6.79 29.59
CA THR A 387 -9.99 -6.64 29.44
C THR A 387 -9.33 -7.92 28.91
N ALA A 388 -9.88 -9.10 29.21
CA ALA A 388 -9.35 -10.36 28.71
C ALA A 388 -9.59 -10.49 27.19
N PHE A 389 -10.79 -10.12 26.73
CA PHE A 389 -11.11 -10.08 25.31
C PHE A 389 -10.22 -9.08 24.55
N LEU A 390 -10.06 -7.86 25.06
CA LEU A 390 -9.19 -6.84 24.46
C LEU A 390 -7.75 -7.33 24.38
N SER A 391 -7.21 -7.84 25.47
CA SER A 391 -5.81 -8.34 25.53
C SER A 391 -5.58 -9.50 24.56
N ALA A 392 -6.52 -10.44 24.45
CA ALA A 392 -6.42 -11.55 23.51
C ALA A 392 -6.43 -11.08 22.05
N ALA A 393 -7.33 -10.15 21.71
CA ALA A 393 -7.42 -9.58 20.37
C ALA A 393 -6.16 -8.77 20.01
N SER A 394 -5.66 -7.97 20.94
CA SER A 394 -4.42 -7.19 20.82
C SER A 394 -3.20 -8.09 20.59
N SER A 395 -3.03 -9.11 21.42
CA SER A 395 -1.93 -10.08 21.29
C SER A 395 -1.98 -10.82 19.94
N THR A 396 -3.19 -11.17 19.49
CA THR A 396 -3.39 -11.84 18.21
C THR A 396 -3.03 -10.93 17.03
N ALA A 397 -3.43 -9.66 17.07
CA ALA A 397 -3.11 -8.69 16.03
C ALA A 397 -1.59 -8.49 15.89
N GLY A 398 -0.90 -8.27 17.00
CA GLY A 398 0.56 -8.09 17.01
C GLY A 398 1.32 -9.34 16.55
N ARG A 399 0.93 -10.51 17.04
CA ARG A 399 1.54 -11.79 16.65
C ARG A 399 1.39 -12.05 15.16
N TYR A 400 0.21 -11.80 14.59
CA TYR A 400 -0.02 -11.98 13.17
C TYR A 400 0.97 -11.18 12.31
N ILE A 401 1.27 -9.94 12.69
CA ILE A 401 2.29 -9.14 11.98
C ILE A 401 3.68 -9.77 12.13
N CYS A 402 4.08 -10.12 13.36
CA CYS A 402 5.39 -10.73 13.62
C CYS A 402 5.61 -12.02 12.81
N ASP A 403 4.59 -12.87 12.73
CA ASP A 403 4.65 -14.16 12.02
C ASP A 403 4.75 -13.99 10.48
N ASN A 404 4.45 -12.80 9.95
CA ASN A 404 4.50 -12.50 8.52
C ASN A 404 5.69 -11.60 8.11
N LEU A 405 6.65 -11.35 9.01
CA LEU A 405 7.85 -10.57 8.72
C LEU A 405 8.91 -11.38 7.96
N GLY A 406 9.85 -10.69 7.32
CA GLY A 406 11.07 -11.26 6.75
C GLY A 406 11.04 -11.40 5.22
N ALA A 407 9.94 -11.06 4.56
CA ALA A 407 9.84 -11.13 3.10
C ALA A 407 10.92 -10.31 2.40
N THR A 408 11.14 -9.08 2.86
CA THR A 408 12.13 -8.16 2.29
C THR A 408 13.56 -8.72 2.41
N ASP A 409 13.90 -9.34 3.54
CA ASP A 409 15.22 -9.89 3.80
C ASP A 409 15.57 -11.05 2.88
N VAL A 410 14.62 -11.97 2.68
CA VAL A 410 14.78 -13.11 1.78
C VAL A 410 14.96 -12.63 0.34
N ILE A 411 14.08 -11.72 -0.12
CA ILE A 411 14.12 -11.18 -1.47
C ILE A 411 15.42 -10.41 -1.71
N PHE A 412 15.82 -9.57 -0.75
CA PHE A 412 17.06 -8.78 -0.84
C PHE A 412 18.30 -9.68 -1.01
N LYS A 413 18.45 -10.69 -0.16
CA LYS A 413 19.57 -11.63 -0.23
C LYS A 413 19.65 -12.32 -1.59
N ASP A 414 18.51 -12.80 -2.10
CA ASP A 414 18.46 -13.50 -3.38
C ASP A 414 18.83 -12.59 -4.57
N ILE A 415 18.30 -11.36 -4.59
CA ILE A 415 18.55 -10.42 -5.69
C ILE A 415 20.00 -9.93 -5.68
N THR A 416 20.55 -9.61 -4.51
CA THR A 416 21.89 -9.05 -4.40
C THR A 416 23.01 -10.10 -4.52
N SER A 417 22.75 -11.35 -4.16
CA SER A 417 23.75 -12.44 -4.34
C SER A 417 23.97 -12.84 -5.80
N GLN A 418 23.11 -12.35 -6.70
CA GLN A 418 23.07 -12.76 -8.11
C GLN A 418 23.21 -11.56 -9.09
N ALA A 419 23.30 -10.33 -8.58
CA ALA A 419 23.62 -9.11 -9.31
C ALA A 419 25.12 -8.87 -9.33
#